data_e2771f961b4e66097d02d5e1d3d3ad72
#
_entry.id   e2771f961b4e66097d02d5e1d3d3ad72
#
_cell.length_a   1.000
_cell.length_b   1.000
_cell.length_c   1.000
_cell.angle_alpha   90.00
_cell.angle_beta   90.00
_cell.angle_gamma   90.00
#
_symmetry.space_group_name_H-M   'P 1'
#
loop_
_entity.id
_entity.type
_entity.pdbx_description
1 polymer ?
#
loop_
_entity_poly.entity_id
_entity_poly.type
_entity_poly.pdbx_seq_one_letter_code
_entity_poly.pdbx_strand_id
1 'polypeptide(L)'
;MVFHSICTIFAVMNQFKRFFVWLSRIHKCRGFGIQSPTDYSFVRYVINEHWPYYGYEQLEGNDWLTNKLGRLYFRLANWRQPTMMLVDDYQRYLQAGCNKTTFAPIINKVDLARVTIDDKDGWEVLLSKCDNQSVIVVEGLWRNWERWHEIEADERTAITFDLYYCGIVFFDKTRYKHNYKINF
;
A
#
# COMPACT_ATOMS: atom_id res chain seq x y z
N MET A 1 -34.66 -13.61 8.57
CA MET A 1 -34.85 -12.13 8.45
C MET A 1 -33.87 -11.32 9.29
N VAL A 2 -33.53 -11.70 10.52
CA VAL A 2 -32.62 -10.92 11.41
C VAL A 2 -31.16 -10.86 10.87
N PHE A 3 -30.62 -11.94 10.34
CA PHE A 3 -29.25 -11.99 9.78
C PHE A 3 -29.06 -11.07 8.57
N HIS A 4 -30.07 -10.91 7.73
CA HIS A 4 -29.99 -10.01 6.57
C HIS A 4 -29.94 -8.53 6.98
N SER A 5 -30.69 -8.15 8.01
CA SER A 5 -30.68 -6.80 8.57
C SER A 5 -29.35 -6.42 9.22
N ILE A 6 -28.71 -7.35 9.95
CA ILE A 6 -27.42 -7.10 10.61
C ILE A 6 -26.31 -6.91 9.58
N CYS A 7 -26.22 -7.76 8.55
CA CYS A 7 -25.26 -7.59 7.45
C CYS A 7 -25.45 -6.25 6.73
N THR A 8 -26.68 -5.82 6.50
CA THR A 8 -26.96 -4.55 5.84
C THR A 8 -26.54 -3.36 6.70
N ILE A 9 -26.78 -3.38 8.01
CA ILE A 9 -26.36 -2.33 8.95
C ILE A 9 -24.83 -2.24 9.00
N PHE A 10 -24.10 -3.36 9.08
CA PHE A 10 -22.63 -3.38 9.06
C PHE A 10 -22.07 -2.85 7.73
N ALA A 11 -22.68 -3.19 6.61
CA ALA A 11 -22.27 -2.69 5.29
C ALA A 11 -22.45 -1.17 5.19
N VAL A 12 -23.58 -0.64 5.67
CA VAL A 12 -23.88 0.81 5.71
C VAL A 12 -22.92 1.54 6.64
N MET A 13 -22.66 1.03 7.85
CA MET A 13 -21.69 1.62 8.77
C MET A 13 -20.29 1.67 8.16
N ASN A 14 -19.86 0.63 7.44
CA ASN A 14 -18.58 0.63 6.74
C ASN A 14 -18.52 1.67 5.61
N GLN A 15 -19.62 1.93 4.91
CA GLN A 15 -19.68 2.98 3.88
C GLN A 15 -19.60 4.39 4.49
N PHE A 16 -20.29 4.65 5.60
CA PHE A 16 -20.19 5.93 6.32
C PHE A 16 -18.77 6.16 6.85
N LYS A 17 -18.15 5.15 7.45
CA LYS A 17 -16.76 5.25 7.91
C LYS A 17 -15.81 5.61 6.75
N ARG A 18 -15.94 4.97 5.59
CA ARG A 18 -15.15 5.27 4.40
C ARG A 18 -15.35 6.71 3.92
N PHE A 19 -16.60 7.19 3.90
CA PHE A 19 -16.93 8.57 3.53
C PHE A 19 -16.25 9.57 4.46
N PHE A 20 -16.32 9.36 5.78
CA PHE A 20 -15.65 10.24 6.75
C PHE A 20 -14.15 10.22 6.64
N VAL A 21 -13.53 9.06 6.41
CA VAL A 21 -12.09 8.93 6.14
C VAL A 21 -11.71 9.73 4.91
N TRP A 22 -12.46 9.57 3.81
CA TRP A 22 -12.23 10.31 2.57
C TRP A 22 -12.40 11.82 2.77
N LEU A 23 -13.45 12.24 3.46
CA LEU A 23 -13.72 13.65 3.74
C LEU A 23 -12.62 14.30 4.59
N SER A 24 -12.14 13.60 5.62
CA SER A 24 -11.04 14.08 6.48
C SER A 24 -9.72 14.30 5.74
N ARG A 25 -9.56 13.67 4.56
CA ARG A 25 -8.36 13.73 3.72
C ARG A 25 -8.58 14.44 2.38
N ILE A 26 -9.70 15.13 2.20
CA ILE A 26 -10.08 15.73 0.90
C ILE A 26 -9.02 16.72 0.37
N HIS A 27 -8.35 17.44 1.27
CA HIS A 27 -7.27 18.37 0.90
C HIS A 27 -5.94 17.69 0.53
N LYS A 28 -5.87 16.35 0.63
CA LYS A 28 -4.69 15.54 0.33
C LYS A 28 -4.88 14.69 -0.92
N CYS A 29 -5.83 15.10 -1.79
CA CYS A 29 -6.11 14.39 -3.02
C CYS A 29 -5.04 14.63 -4.09
N ARG A 30 -4.74 13.60 -4.87
CA ARG A 30 -3.98 13.67 -6.13
C ARG A 30 -2.61 14.36 -6.02
N GLY A 31 -1.95 14.29 -4.85
CA GLY A 31 -0.64 14.90 -4.65
C GLY A 31 -0.66 16.41 -4.41
N PHE A 32 -1.80 17.00 -4.06
CA PHE A 32 -1.87 18.42 -3.71
C PHE A 32 -0.90 18.75 -2.55
N GLY A 33 -0.04 19.76 -2.75
CA GLY A 33 0.96 20.19 -1.78
C GLY A 33 2.28 19.40 -1.81
N ILE A 34 2.45 18.42 -2.71
CA ILE A 34 3.73 17.72 -2.92
C ILE A 34 4.61 18.54 -3.85
N GLN A 35 5.76 19.01 -3.33
CA GLN A 35 6.71 19.84 -4.09
C GLN A 35 7.72 18.98 -4.89
N SER A 36 8.03 17.77 -4.42
CA SER A 36 8.93 16.84 -5.12
C SER A 36 8.28 16.32 -6.41
N PRO A 37 8.87 16.54 -7.60
CA PRO A 37 8.33 16.06 -8.86
C PRO A 37 8.21 14.52 -8.91
N THR A 38 9.18 13.83 -8.33
CA THR A 38 9.20 12.35 -8.25
C THR A 38 8.06 11.83 -7.39
N ASP A 39 7.86 12.44 -6.20
CA ASP A 39 6.80 12.02 -5.28
C ASP A 39 5.43 12.37 -5.83
N TYR A 40 5.30 13.55 -6.43
CA TYR A 40 4.07 13.94 -7.13
C TYR A 40 3.72 12.94 -8.24
N SER A 41 4.70 12.58 -9.07
CA SER A 41 4.50 11.60 -10.15
C SER A 41 4.09 10.23 -9.59
N PHE A 42 4.72 9.77 -8.52
CA PHE A 42 4.38 8.52 -7.85
C PHE A 42 2.94 8.54 -7.33
N VAL A 43 2.55 9.61 -6.62
CA VAL A 43 1.17 9.76 -6.13
C VAL A 43 0.17 9.81 -7.29
N ARG A 44 0.49 10.56 -8.35
CA ARG A 44 -0.41 10.77 -9.47
C ARG A 44 -0.63 9.53 -10.32
N TYR A 45 0.46 8.80 -10.62
CA TYR A 45 0.47 7.74 -11.63
C TYR A 45 0.59 6.32 -11.07
N VAL A 46 0.80 6.17 -9.75
CA VAL A 46 0.80 4.86 -9.09
C VAL A 46 -0.28 4.77 -8.03
N ILE A 47 -0.31 5.71 -7.07
CA ILE A 47 -1.28 5.65 -5.96
C ILE A 47 -2.70 5.97 -6.45
N ASN A 48 -2.88 7.12 -7.10
CA ASN A 48 -4.19 7.67 -7.51
C ASN A 48 -4.50 7.48 -8.98
N GLU A 49 -3.91 6.50 -9.62
CA GLU A 49 -4.26 6.17 -10.99
C GLU A 49 -5.62 5.46 -11.06
N HIS A 50 -6.45 5.87 -12.02
CA HIS A 50 -7.81 5.38 -12.21
C HIS A 50 -8.05 4.71 -13.57
N TRP A 51 -6.97 4.43 -14.32
CA TRP A 51 -7.12 3.74 -15.61
C TRP A 51 -7.70 2.33 -15.40
N PRO A 52 -8.70 1.94 -16.22
CA PRO A 52 -9.23 0.59 -16.19
C PRO A 52 -8.23 -0.36 -16.88
N TYR A 53 -7.34 -0.98 -16.13
CA TYR A 53 -6.49 -2.04 -16.66
C TYR A 53 -7.32 -3.28 -16.97
N TYR A 54 -7.15 -3.87 -18.15
CA TYR A 54 -7.86 -5.10 -18.55
C TYR A 54 -7.72 -6.25 -17.56
N GLY A 55 -6.58 -6.32 -16.84
CA GLY A 55 -6.35 -7.32 -15.83
C GLY A 55 -7.25 -7.21 -14.59
N TYR A 56 -7.89 -6.07 -14.34
CA TYR A 56 -8.69 -5.88 -13.14
C TYR A 56 -9.96 -6.72 -13.12
N GLU A 57 -10.60 -6.93 -14.27
CA GLU A 57 -11.83 -7.74 -14.38
C GLU A 57 -11.60 -9.20 -13.96
N GLN A 58 -10.40 -9.72 -14.24
CA GLN A 58 -10.01 -11.09 -13.89
C GLN A 58 -9.51 -11.25 -12.45
N LEU A 59 -9.29 -10.13 -11.74
CA LEU A 59 -8.66 -10.06 -10.43
C LEU A 59 -9.63 -9.64 -9.33
N GLU A 60 -10.93 -9.55 -9.59
CA GLU A 60 -11.89 -9.12 -8.58
C GLU A 60 -11.89 -10.05 -7.37
N GLY A 61 -11.68 -9.47 -6.20
CA GLY A 61 -11.78 -10.11 -4.90
C GLY A 61 -13.20 -10.00 -4.33
N ASN A 62 -13.42 -10.66 -3.19
CA ASN A 62 -14.75 -10.77 -2.58
C ASN A 62 -15.23 -9.49 -1.88
N ASP A 63 -14.36 -8.54 -1.60
CA ASP A 63 -14.71 -7.32 -0.87
C ASP A 63 -14.03 -6.07 -1.46
N TRP A 64 -14.60 -4.92 -1.11
CA TRP A 64 -14.14 -3.62 -1.59
C TRP A 64 -12.69 -3.31 -1.23
N LEU A 65 -12.25 -3.64 -0.01
CA LEU A 65 -10.91 -3.30 0.47
C LEU A 65 -9.86 -4.15 -0.25
N THR A 66 -10.11 -5.44 -0.38
CA THR A 66 -9.26 -6.37 -1.14
C THR A 66 -9.09 -5.89 -2.58
N ASN A 67 -10.18 -5.49 -3.23
CA ASN A 67 -10.12 -4.95 -4.60
C ASN A 67 -9.33 -3.63 -4.67
N LYS A 68 -9.55 -2.73 -3.73
CA LYS A 68 -8.86 -1.45 -3.67
C LYS A 68 -7.35 -1.62 -3.47
N LEU A 69 -6.95 -2.42 -2.49
CA LEU A 69 -5.56 -2.71 -2.20
C LEU A 69 -4.91 -3.55 -3.31
N GLY A 70 -5.59 -4.58 -3.80
CA GLY A 70 -5.09 -5.40 -4.90
C GLY A 70 -4.78 -4.60 -6.15
N ARG A 71 -5.65 -3.67 -6.55
CA ARG A 71 -5.39 -2.75 -7.67
C ARG A 71 -4.19 -1.84 -7.41
N LEU A 72 -3.98 -1.39 -6.18
CA LEU A 72 -2.76 -0.65 -5.81
C LEU A 72 -1.52 -1.54 -5.94
N TYR A 73 -1.57 -2.77 -5.44
CA TYR A 73 -0.44 -3.71 -5.50
C TYR A 73 -0.09 -4.09 -6.95
N PHE A 74 -1.10 -4.26 -7.81
CA PHE A 74 -0.88 -4.39 -9.25
C PHE A 74 -0.07 -3.22 -9.79
N ARG A 75 -0.48 -1.97 -9.51
CA ARG A 75 0.23 -0.77 -10.01
C ARG A 75 1.63 -0.63 -9.43
N LEU A 76 1.81 -0.97 -8.14
CA LEU A 76 3.12 -1.00 -7.50
C LEU A 76 4.06 -2.02 -8.15
N ALA A 77 3.58 -3.23 -8.42
CA ALA A 77 4.35 -4.25 -9.11
C ALA A 77 4.69 -3.82 -10.56
N ASN A 78 3.72 -3.24 -11.27
CA ASN A 78 3.94 -2.73 -12.62
C ASN A 78 4.95 -1.57 -12.64
N TRP A 79 4.90 -0.69 -11.67
CA TRP A 79 5.85 0.43 -11.56
C TRP A 79 7.24 -0.02 -11.11
N ARG A 80 7.32 -0.89 -10.09
CA ARG A 80 8.60 -1.29 -9.48
C ARG A 80 9.32 -2.38 -10.26
N GLN A 81 8.58 -3.24 -10.99
CA GLN A 81 9.09 -4.39 -11.74
C GLN A 81 10.00 -5.31 -10.91
N PRO A 82 9.51 -5.81 -9.74
CA PRO A 82 10.33 -6.64 -8.86
C PRO A 82 10.70 -7.96 -9.55
N THR A 83 11.94 -8.43 -9.31
CA THR A 83 12.41 -9.71 -9.85
C THR A 83 11.95 -10.87 -8.98
N MET A 84 11.99 -10.70 -7.65
CA MET A 84 11.59 -11.70 -6.68
C MET A 84 10.80 -11.08 -5.54
N MET A 85 9.75 -11.75 -5.10
CA MET A 85 8.91 -11.36 -3.97
C MET A 85 8.64 -12.55 -3.05
N LEU A 86 8.28 -12.26 -1.80
CA LEU A 86 7.71 -13.26 -0.90
C LEU A 86 6.33 -13.70 -1.40
N VAL A 87 6.00 -14.97 -1.14
CA VAL A 87 4.63 -15.49 -1.33
C VAL A 87 3.67 -14.66 -0.50
N ASP A 88 2.56 -14.24 -1.09
CA ASP A 88 1.64 -13.26 -0.54
C ASP A 88 0.18 -13.56 -0.94
N ASP A 89 -0.77 -13.13 -0.10
CA ASP A 89 -2.21 -13.31 -0.36
C ASP A 89 -2.67 -12.56 -1.61
N TYR A 90 -1.98 -11.45 -1.97
CA TYR A 90 -2.23 -10.66 -3.17
C TYR A 90 -1.37 -11.08 -4.36
N GLN A 91 -0.75 -12.27 -4.32
CA GLN A 91 0.14 -12.75 -5.38
C GLN A 91 -0.46 -12.62 -6.78
N ARG A 92 -1.76 -12.89 -6.96
CA ARG A 92 -2.45 -12.76 -8.25
C ARG A 92 -2.39 -11.33 -8.81
N TYR A 93 -2.59 -10.32 -7.96
CA TYR A 93 -2.50 -8.90 -8.36
C TYR A 93 -1.07 -8.49 -8.66
N LEU A 94 -0.13 -8.91 -7.82
CA LEU A 94 1.30 -8.62 -7.99
C LEU A 94 1.86 -9.27 -9.27
N GLN A 95 1.51 -10.52 -9.52
CA GLN A 95 1.89 -11.27 -10.73
C GLN A 95 1.30 -10.64 -12.00
N ALA A 96 0.06 -10.19 -11.95
CA ALA A 96 -0.59 -9.52 -13.08
C ALA A 96 0.04 -8.15 -13.38
N GLY A 97 0.54 -7.45 -12.34
CA GLY A 97 1.27 -6.18 -12.50
C GLY A 97 2.69 -6.37 -13.05
N CYS A 98 3.35 -7.48 -12.71
CA CYS A 98 4.67 -7.84 -13.21
C CYS A 98 4.78 -9.35 -13.44
N ASN A 99 4.54 -9.78 -14.67
CA ASN A 99 4.52 -11.22 -15.02
C ASN A 99 5.90 -11.91 -14.92
N LYS A 100 6.98 -11.14 -14.83
CA LYS A 100 8.36 -11.65 -14.68
C LYS A 100 8.73 -11.94 -13.22
N THR A 101 7.92 -11.49 -12.25
CA THR A 101 8.19 -11.69 -10.83
C THR A 101 8.13 -13.17 -10.46
N THR A 102 9.15 -13.64 -9.76
CA THR A 102 9.18 -14.97 -9.14
C THR A 102 8.81 -14.85 -7.67
N PHE A 103 7.94 -15.76 -7.19
CA PHE A 103 7.54 -15.80 -5.77
C PHE A 103 8.29 -16.93 -5.05
N ALA A 104 8.86 -16.61 -3.90
CA ALA A 104 9.63 -17.55 -3.09
C ALA A 104 9.27 -17.42 -1.60
N PRO A 105 9.40 -18.48 -0.80
CA PRO A 105 9.17 -18.42 0.66
C PRO A 105 10.26 -17.62 1.40
N ILE A 106 11.42 -17.46 0.79
CA ILE A 106 12.56 -16.70 1.35
C ILE A 106 13.16 -15.85 0.24
N ILE A 107 13.48 -14.59 0.55
CA ILE A 107 14.16 -13.65 -0.34
C ILE A 107 15.42 -13.12 0.35
N ASN A 108 16.46 -12.80 -0.44
CA ASN A 108 17.71 -12.22 0.06
C ASN A 108 17.74 -10.70 -0.03
N LYS A 109 16.90 -10.13 -0.90
CA LYS A 109 16.77 -8.71 -1.15
C LYS A 109 15.30 -8.35 -1.32
N VAL A 110 14.90 -7.19 -0.84
CA VAL A 110 13.55 -6.64 -1.01
C VAL A 110 13.55 -5.66 -2.19
N ASP A 111 12.88 -6.01 -3.29
CA ASP A 111 12.53 -5.04 -4.33
C ASP A 111 11.18 -4.40 -4.01
N LEU A 112 10.17 -5.24 -3.74
CA LEU A 112 8.84 -4.88 -3.27
C LEU A 112 8.36 -5.96 -2.31
N ALA A 113 7.85 -5.57 -1.15
CA ALA A 113 7.28 -6.49 -0.18
C ALA A 113 6.05 -5.90 0.50
N ARG A 114 5.19 -6.76 1.04
CA ARG A 114 4.06 -6.40 1.88
C ARG A 114 4.24 -7.02 3.27
N VAL A 115 3.85 -6.27 4.29
CA VAL A 115 3.77 -6.71 5.68
C VAL A 115 2.54 -6.10 6.34
N THR A 116 1.97 -6.75 7.33
CA THR A 116 0.90 -6.14 8.13
C THR A 116 1.48 -5.30 9.26
N ILE A 117 0.75 -4.26 9.68
CA ILE A 117 1.20 -3.34 10.76
C ILE A 117 1.47 -4.08 12.09
N ASP A 118 0.81 -5.21 12.31
CA ASP A 118 0.89 -6.00 13.54
C ASP A 118 2.08 -6.98 13.53
N ASP A 119 2.65 -7.27 12.35
CA ASP A 119 3.78 -8.19 12.16
C ASP A 119 5.12 -7.46 12.35
N LYS A 120 5.53 -7.30 13.60
CA LYS A 120 6.79 -6.62 13.95
C LYS A 120 8.01 -7.41 13.50
N ASP A 121 7.97 -8.72 13.66
CA ASP A 121 9.11 -9.59 13.31
C ASP A 121 9.31 -9.63 11.79
N GLY A 122 8.23 -9.77 11.03
CA GLY A 122 8.26 -9.68 9.56
C GLY A 122 8.81 -8.35 9.07
N TRP A 123 8.43 -7.23 9.72
CA TRP A 123 8.98 -5.91 9.41
C TRP A 123 10.50 -5.86 9.58
N GLU A 124 11.05 -6.30 10.72
CA GLU A 124 12.49 -6.26 10.97
C GLU A 124 13.27 -7.20 10.03
N VAL A 125 12.71 -8.37 9.72
CA VAL A 125 13.28 -9.29 8.73
C VAL A 125 13.35 -8.65 7.34
N LEU A 126 12.28 -8.02 6.87
CA LEU A 126 12.26 -7.32 5.59
C LEU A 126 13.24 -6.15 5.58
N LEU A 127 13.23 -5.36 6.65
CA LEU A 127 14.08 -4.17 6.78
C LEU A 127 15.57 -4.51 6.71
N SER A 128 15.98 -5.65 7.27
CA SER A 128 17.37 -6.13 7.19
C SER A 128 17.83 -6.46 5.76
N LYS A 129 16.90 -6.62 4.81
CA LYS A 129 17.13 -6.98 3.40
C LYS A 129 16.84 -5.82 2.44
N CYS A 130 16.52 -4.64 2.98
CA CYS A 130 16.25 -3.45 2.18
C CYS A 130 17.53 -2.74 1.75
N ASP A 131 17.47 -2.16 0.55
CA ASP A 131 18.43 -1.19 0.03
C ASP A 131 17.72 0.11 -0.37
N ASN A 132 18.47 1.06 -0.96
CA ASN A 132 17.92 2.35 -1.39
C ASN A 132 16.80 2.26 -2.42
N GLN A 133 16.64 1.14 -3.09
CA GLN A 133 15.60 0.94 -4.10
C GLN A 133 14.41 0.13 -3.58
N SER A 134 14.48 -0.37 -2.37
CA SER A 134 13.44 -1.18 -1.76
C SER A 134 12.17 -0.39 -1.49
N VAL A 135 11.04 -1.07 -1.60
CA VAL A 135 9.73 -0.54 -1.25
C VAL A 135 8.99 -1.56 -0.39
N ILE A 136 8.50 -1.14 0.77
CA ILE A 136 7.65 -1.97 1.63
C ILE A 136 6.26 -1.33 1.73
N VAL A 137 5.23 -2.14 1.56
CA VAL A 137 3.85 -1.77 1.87
C VAL A 137 3.47 -2.33 3.24
N VAL A 138 3.04 -1.45 4.14
CA VAL A 138 2.56 -1.81 5.48
C VAL A 138 1.04 -1.73 5.46
N GLU A 139 0.35 -2.87 5.58
CA GLU A 139 -1.10 -2.93 5.51
C GLU A 139 -1.74 -2.81 6.89
N GLY A 140 -2.91 -2.14 6.94
CA GLY A 140 -3.72 -2.08 8.15
C GLY A 140 -3.38 -0.95 9.11
N LEU A 141 -2.89 0.20 8.64
CA LEU A 141 -2.48 1.34 9.48
C LEU A 141 -3.52 1.74 10.51
N TRP A 142 -4.81 1.71 10.15
CA TRP A 142 -5.92 2.07 11.06
C TRP A 142 -6.05 1.18 12.30
N ARG A 143 -5.36 0.04 12.34
CA ARG A 143 -5.35 -0.88 13.50
C ARG A 143 -4.35 -0.45 14.55
N ASN A 144 -3.22 0.17 14.12
CA ASN A 144 -2.14 0.56 15.03
C ASN A 144 -1.39 1.79 14.51
N TRP A 145 -1.93 2.98 14.81
CA TRP A 145 -1.33 4.26 14.42
C TRP A 145 -0.01 4.54 15.14
N GLU A 146 0.13 4.09 16.37
CA GLU A 146 1.37 4.25 17.15
C GLU A 146 2.53 3.56 16.42
N ARG A 147 2.33 2.31 16.02
CA ARG A 147 3.33 1.57 15.25
C ARG A 147 3.63 2.22 13.90
N TRP A 148 2.64 2.78 13.23
CA TRP A 148 2.88 3.51 11.98
C TRP A 148 3.77 4.73 12.20
N HIS A 149 3.54 5.50 13.28
CA HIS A 149 4.38 6.66 13.61
C HIS A 149 5.79 6.26 14.01
N GLU A 150 5.99 5.11 14.65
CA GLU A 150 7.34 4.55 14.86
C GLU A 150 8.06 4.30 13.54
N ILE A 151 7.37 3.69 12.56
CA ILE A 151 7.92 3.45 11.21
C ILE A 151 8.23 4.78 10.49
N GLU A 152 7.37 5.78 10.60
CA GLU A 152 7.60 7.11 10.05
C GLU A 152 8.81 7.80 10.71
N ALA A 153 9.02 7.58 12.00
CA ALA A 153 10.14 8.17 12.75
C ALA A 153 11.47 7.43 12.55
N ASP A 154 11.44 6.17 12.15
CA ASP A 154 12.64 5.32 12.00
C ASP A 154 13.64 5.96 11.01
N GLU A 155 14.88 6.13 11.43
CA GLU A 155 15.95 6.73 10.61
C GLU A 155 16.28 5.89 9.36
N ARG A 156 15.93 4.61 9.36
CA ARG A 156 16.12 3.71 8.21
C ARG A 156 15.15 4.00 7.07
N THR A 157 14.00 4.62 7.34
CA THR A 157 13.02 5.02 6.34
C THR A 157 13.33 6.42 5.78
N ALA A 158 13.00 6.67 4.52
CA ALA A 158 13.22 7.96 3.87
C ALA A 158 11.89 8.67 3.56
N ILE A 159 11.10 8.12 2.66
CA ILE A 159 9.80 8.70 2.28
C ILE A 159 8.69 7.72 2.68
N THR A 160 7.63 8.24 3.29
CA THR A 160 6.43 7.45 3.61
C THR A 160 5.18 8.09 3.02
N PHE A 161 4.24 7.24 2.61
CA PHE A 161 2.92 7.65 2.15
C PHE A 161 1.86 6.95 3.00
N ASP A 162 1.17 7.70 3.86
CA ASP A 162 0.01 7.24 4.62
C ASP A 162 -1.24 7.30 3.74
N LEU A 163 -1.79 6.15 3.36
CA LEU A 163 -3.00 5.98 2.57
C LEU A 163 -4.22 5.57 3.42
N TYR A 164 -4.10 5.58 4.75
CA TYR A 164 -5.08 5.10 5.73
C TYR A 164 -5.18 3.56 5.81
N TYR A 165 -5.46 2.89 4.70
CA TYR A 165 -5.61 1.42 4.65
C TYR A 165 -4.26 0.70 4.59
N CYS A 166 -3.28 1.34 4.00
CA CYS A 166 -1.89 0.91 4.00
C CYS A 166 -0.97 2.12 3.96
N GLY A 167 0.30 1.89 4.25
CA GLY A 167 1.40 2.84 4.07
C GLY A 167 2.39 2.30 3.07
N ILE A 168 3.07 3.18 2.34
CA ILE A 168 4.16 2.80 1.44
C ILE A 168 5.43 3.45 1.95
N VAL A 169 6.50 2.67 2.10
CA VAL A 169 7.76 3.09 2.69
C VAL A 169 8.89 2.91 1.70
N PHE A 170 9.67 3.96 1.50
CA PHE A 170 10.88 4.01 0.69
C PHE A 170 12.12 4.19 1.56
N PHE A 171 13.25 3.64 1.11
CA PHE A 171 14.52 3.58 1.84
C PHE A 171 15.65 4.38 1.18
N ASP A 172 15.37 5.17 0.16
CA ASP A 172 16.35 5.95 -0.58
C ASP A 172 16.95 7.07 0.27
N LYS A 173 18.13 6.83 0.83
CA LYS A 173 18.87 7.75 1.68
C LYS A 173 19.43 8.99 0.97
N THR A 174 19.38 9.04 -0.35
CA THR A 174 19.76 10.24 -1.10
C THR A 174 18.70 11.34 -1.03
N ARG A 175 17.52 11.00 -0.53
CA ARG A 175 16.36 11.88 -0.42
C ARG A 175 16.14 12.36 1.01
N TYR A 176 15.68 13.59 1.14
CA TYR A 176 15.29 14.11 2.46
C TYR A 176 14.08 13.34 3.00
N LYS A 177 14.12 13.01 4.29
CA LYS A 177 13.04 12.33 4.97
C LYS A 177 11.75 13.15 4.89
N HIS A 178 10.68 12.53 4.40
CA HIS A 178 9.37 13.18 4.31
C HIS A 178 8.22 12.18 4.46
N ASN A 179 7.21 12.59 5.22
CA ASN A 179 6.02 11.77 5.47
C ASN A 179 4.81 12.46 4.82
N TYR A 180 4.22 11.79 3.85
CA TYR A 180 3.05 12.28 3.13
C TYR A 180 1.78 11.58 3.60
N LYS A 181 0.72 12.36 3.80
CA LYS A 181 -0.63 11.83 4.00
C LYS A 181 -1.43 12.04 2.73
N ILE A 182 -1.94 10.96 2.13
CA ILE A 182 -2.62 10.97 0.83
C ILE A 182 -4.05 10.47 1.00
N ASN A 183 -4.97 11.10 0.31
CA ASN A 183 -6.33 10.58 0.15
C ASN A 183 -6.32 9.52 -0.95
N PHE A 184 -6.69 8.29 -0.57
CA PHE A 184 -6.61 7.11 -1.44
C PHE A 184 -7.96 6.43 -1.54
#